data_6f2b9147197baedc7a32152cccae7f47
#
_entry.id   6f2b9147197baedc7a32152cccae7f47
#
_cell.length_a   1.000
_cell.length_b   1.000
_cell.length_c   1.000
_cell.angle_alpha   90.00
_cell.angle_beta   90.00
_cell.angle_gamma   90.00
#
_symmetry.space_group_name_H-M   'P 1'
#
loop_
_entity.id
_entity.type
_entity.pdbx_description
1 polymer ?
#
loop_
_entity_poly.entity_id
_entity_poly.type
_entity_poly.pdbx_seq_one_letter_code
_entity_poly.pdbx_strand_id
1 'polypeptide(L)'
;FQKKIRNPGKKKQPNQEDLHNMERITTALTVLTNTGADRAALPLLWWLGPIAAIVALFFAILFYKQMMRRSEGNEQMKFIAQAVREGAMAYLSRQYRVVALVFVVLFVIFLVLSFLKLQNPIVPFAFLTGGLFSALCGYFGMKTATNASARAAHAASKNLNSGLQVALRAGAVMGLVVVGFALLDITLWFLLLYAGFPILFPQHFISLAANPLPQITAIMLSFGMGASTQALFARVGGGIYTKAADVGADLVGK
;
A
#
# COMPACT_ATOMS: atom_id res chain seq x y z
N PHE A 1 45.18 5.95 -76.04
CA PHE A 1 44.97 6.42 -74.63
C PHE A 1 43.48 6.44 -74.32
N GLN A 2 42.92 5.34 -73.80
CA GLN A 2 41.55 5.32 -73.29
C GLN A 2 41.57 5.49 -71.79
N LYS A 3 41.02 6.60 -71.34
CA LYS A 3 40.86 6.95 -69.92
C LYS A 3 39.64 6.20 -69.36
N LYS A 4 39.90 5.20 -68.50
CA LYS A 4 38.88 4.36 -67.77
C LYS A 4 38.15 5.24 -66.81
N ILE A 5 36.90 5.59 -67.11
CA ILE A 5 36.00 6.32 -66.20
C ILE A 5 35.56 5.37 -65.08
N ARG A 6 35.97 5.66 -63.83
CA ARG A 6 35.63 4.96 -62.61
C ARG A 6 34.20 5.34 -62.22
N ASN A 7 33.29 4.39 -62.25
CA ASN A 7 31.91 4.54 -61.86
C ASN A 7 31.82 4.85 -60.33
N PRO A 8 31.18 5.94 -59.86
CA PRO A 8 31.02 6.20 -58.44
C PRO A 8 29.98 5.25 -57.86
N GLY A 9 30.36 4.63 -56.79
CA GLY A 9 29.78 3.60 -55.99
C GLY A 9 28.24 3.45 -56.03
N LYS A 10 27.80 2.23 -56.30
CA LYS A 10 26.46 1.75 -55.99
C LYS A 10 26.24 1.89 -54.49
N LYS A 11 25.41 2.85 -54.04
CA LYS A 11 24.88 2.85 -52.68
C LYS A 11 24.16 1.52 -52.48
N LYS A 12 24.65 0.69 -51.56
CA LYS A 12 23.97 -0.51 -51.10
C LYS A 12 22.55 -0.12 -50.65
N GLN A 13 21.54 -0.66 -51.29
CA GLN A 13 20.18 -0.54 -50.79
C GLN A 13 20.13 -1.20 -49.43
N PRO A 14 19.49 -0.55 -48.41
CA PRO A 14 19.37 -1.13 -47.08
C PRO A 14 18.59 -2.45 -47.16
N ASN A 15 19.08 -3.45 -46.46
CA ASN A 15 18.47 -4.75 -46.38
C ASN A 15 17.10 -4.63 -45.66
N GLN A 16 16.14 -5.53 -45.89
CA GLN A 16 14.82 -5.49 -45.25
C GLN A 16 14.92 -5.47 -43.70
N GLU A 17 15.95 -6.08 -43.17
CA GLU A 17 16.23 -6.09 -41.73
C GLU A 17 16.70 -4.71 -41.23
N ASP A 18 17.49 -3.97 -42.01
CA ASP A 18 17.91 -2.60 -41.71
C ASP A 18 16.74 -1.62 -41.80
N LEU A 19 15.81 -1.80 -42.73
CA LEU A 19 14.57 -1.02 -42.84
C LEU A 19 13.66 -1.25 -41.66
N HIS A 20 13.47 -2.51 -41.25
CA HIS A 20 12.66 -2.87 -40.10
C HIS A 20 13.24 -2.33 -38.76
N ASN A 21 14.58 -2.37 -38.64
CA ASN A 21 15.27 -1.79 -37.49
C ASN A 21 15.19 -0.25 -37.47
N MET A 22 15.28 0.39 -38.65
CA MET A 22 15.09 1.85 -38.74
C MET A 22 13.65 2.28 -38.44
N GLU A 23 12.64 1.55 -38.90
CA GLU A 23 11.23 1.78 -38.51
C GLU A 23 11.02 1.63 -37.02
N ARG A 24 11.58 0.61 -36.38
CA ARG A 24 11.52 0.42 -34.92
C ARG A 24 12.20 1.56 -34.15
N ILE A 25 13.38 2.02 -34.64
CA ILE A 25 14.10 3.14 -34.03
C ILE A 25 13.32 4.44 -34.22
N THR A 26 12.75 4.67 -35.39
CA THR A 26 11.96 5.88 -35.68
C THR A 26 10.66 5.90 -34.87
N THR A 27 10.00 4.76 -34.76
CA THR A 27 8.80 4.62 -33.90
C THR A 27 9.16 4.80 -32.44
N ALA A 28 10.28 4.26 -31.98
CA ALA A 28 10.77 4.46 -30.61
C ALA A 28 11.15 5.93 -30.33
N LEU A 29 11.80 6.60 -31.29
CA LEU A 29 12.13 8.03 -31.19
C LEU A 29 10.87 8.91 -31.20
N THR A 30 9.89 8.60 -32.04
CA THR A 30 8.61 9.35 -32.10
C THR A 30 7.81 9.14 -30.80
N VAL A 31 7.83 7.93 -30.25
CA VAL A 31 7.23 7.64 -28.95
C VAL A 31 7.96 8.39 -27.84
N LEU A 32 9.30 8.41 -27.85
CA LEU A 32 10.11 9.14 -26.86
C LEU A 32 9.93 10.67 -26.95
N THR A 33 9.80 11.23 -28.16
CA THR A 33 9.56 12.67 -28.35
C THR A 33 8.12 13.07 -28.01
N ASN A 34 7.12 12.28 -28.37
CA ASN A 34 5.72 12.55 -28.00
C ASN A 34 5.46 12.28 -26.51
N THR A 35 6.06 11.26 -25.88
CA THR A 35 5.92 11.03 -24.44
C THR A 35 6.64 12.09 -23.59
N GLY A 36 7.61 12.81 -24.14
CA GLY A 36 8.28 13.92 -23.44
C GLY A 36 7.48 15.24 -23.48
N ALA A 37 6.69 15.47 -24.53
CA ALA A 37 5.97 16.74 -24.72
C ALA A 37 4.51 16.70 -24.25
N ASP A 38 3.86 15.51 -24.31
CA ASP A 38 2.43 15.33 -23.98
C ASP A 38 2.17 14.61 -22.64
N ARG A 39 3.16 14.47 -21.78
CA ARG A 39 2.86 14.14 -20.38
C ARG A 39 2.15 15.33 -19.78
N ALA A 40 0.83 15.35 -19.96
CA ALA A 40 -0.03 16.29 -19.30
C ALA A 40 0.38 16.35 -17.83
N ALA A 41 0.77 17.54 -17.37
CA ALA A 41 1.05 17.77 -15.95
C ALA A 41 -0.10 17.15 -15.17
N LEU A 42 0.22 16.37 -14.13
CA LEU A 42 -0.79 15.72 -13.29
C LEU A 42 -1.87 16.76 -12.96
N PRO A 43 -3.16 16.47 -13.22
CA PRO A 43 -4.22 17.44 -12.98
C PRO A 43 -4.14 17.93 -11.52
N LEU A 44 -4.39 19.20 -11.30
CA LEU A 44 -4.31 19.81 -9.96
C LEU A 44 -5.09 19.00 -8.92
N LEU A 45 -6.23 18.42 -9.31
CA LEU A 45 -7.05 17.54 -8.49
C LEU A 45 -6.34 16.28 -7.99
N TRP A 46 -5.32 15.79 -8.71
CA TRP A 46 -4.56 14.62 -8.27
C TRP A 46 -3.83 14.87 -6.94
N TRP A 47 -3.34 16.11 -6.73
CA TRP A 47 -2.62 16.47 -5.51
C TRP A 47 -3.49 16.43 -4.25
N LEU A 48 -4.81 16.40 -4.40
CA LEU A 48 -5.73 16.22 -3.26
C LEU A 48 -5.51 14.88 -2.56
N GLY A 49 -5.13 13.81 -3.28
CA GLY A 49 -4.86 12.51 -2.71
C GLY A 49 -3.72 12.50 -1.67
N PRO A 50 -2.48 12.84 -2.06
CA PRO A 50 -1.35 12.88 -1.11
C PRO A 50 -1.54 13.93 -0.01
N ILE A 51 -2.15 15.09 -0.29
CA ILE A 51 -2.45 16.10 0.73
C ILE A 51 -3.45 15.54 1.74
N ALA A 52 -4.54 14.91 1.29
CA ALA A 52 -5.53 14.29 2.16
C ALA A 52 -4.92 13.16 3.01
N ALA A 53 -4.01 12.36 2.45
CA ALA A 53 -3.28 11.33 3.19
C ALA A 53 -2.44 11.91 4.34
N ILE A 54 -1.67 12.97 4.05
CA ILE A 54 -0.84 13.65 5.05
C ILE A 54 -1.71 14.28 6.14
N VAL A 55 -2.79 14.96 5.76
CA VAL A 55 -3.74 15.58 6.69
C VAL A 55 -4.40 14.52 7.58
N ALA A 56 -4.84 13.40 7.00
CA ALA A 56 -5.44 12.30 7.75
C ALA A 56 -4.46 11.73 8.80
N LEU A 57 -3.22 11.45 8.41
CA LEU A 57 -2.20 10.94 9.33
C LEU A 57 -1.82 11.95 10.40
N PHE A 58 -1.77 13.23 10.07
CA PHE A 58 -1.54 14.31 11.03
C PHE A 58 -2.64 14.36 12.10
N PHE A 59 -3.91 14.34 11.69
CA PHE A 59 -5.03 14.31 12.64
C PHE A 59 -5.09 13.00 13.44
N ALA A 60 -4.71 11.87 12.85
CA ALA A 60 -4.58 10.61 13.57
C ALA A 60 -3.58 10.74 14.74
N ILE A 61 -2.42 11.33 14.50
CA ILE A 61 -1.41 11.57 15.55
C ILE A 61 -1.94 12.53 16.62
N LEU A 62 -2.65 13.59 16.22
CA LEU A 62 -3.23 14.54 17.18
C LEU A 62 -4.26 13.86 18.09
N PHE A 63 -5.20 13.10 17.54
CA PHE A 63 -6.22 12.40 18.32
C PHE A 63 -5.59 11.31 19.19
N TYR A 64 -4.60 10.58 18.71
CA TYR A 64 -3.85 9.62 19.51
C TYR A 64 -3.18 10.30 20.72
N LYS A 65 -2.47 11.42 20.52
CA LYS A 65 -1.85 12.19 21.61
C LYS A 65 -2.89 12.72 22.61
N GLN A 66 -4.03 13.22 22.12
CA GLN A 66 -5.11 13.69 22.99
C GLN A 66 -5.73 12.56 23.83
N MET A 67 -5.92 11.38 23.22
CA MET A 67 -6.39 10.18 23.92
C MET A 67 -5.38 9.73 24.99
N MET A 68 -4.09 9.68 24.65
CA MET A 68 -3.03 9.26 25.57
C MET A 68 -2.84 10.16 26.80
N ARG A 69 -3.26 11.43 26.70
CA ARG A 69 -3.24 12.36 27.86
C ARG A 69 -4.28 12.03 28.94
N ARG A 70 -5.26 11.17 28.62
CA ARG A 70 -6.27 10.74 29.61
C ARG A 70 -5.71 9.67 30.53
N SER A 71 -6.07 9.75 31.83
CA SER A 71 -5.63 8.78 32.83
C SER A 71 -6.19 7.38 32.57
N GLU A 72 -5.41 6.36 32.83
CA GLU A 72 -5.86 4.95 32.81
C GLU A 72 -6.65 4.54 34.07
N GLY A 73 -6.68 5.40 35.07
CA GLY A 73 -7.37 5.13 36.35
C GLY A 73 -6.43 4.77 37.49
N ASN A 74 -6.91 3.94 38.42
CA ASN A 74 -6.16 3.48 39.59
C ASN A 74 -5.10 2.41 39.22
N GLU A 75 -4.28 2.01 40.18
CA GLU A 75 -3.19 1.03 39.95
C GLU A 75 -3.73 -0.33 39.49
N GLN A 76 -4.89 -0.75 39.95
CA GLN A 76 -5.53 -1.99 39.55
C GLN A 76 -5.96 -1.95 38.07
N MET A 77 -6.52 -0.81 37.60
CA MET A 77 -6.90 -0.60 36.21
C MET A 77 -5.66 -0.58 35.29
N LYS A 78 -4.57 0.05 35.74
CA LYS A 78 -3.29 0.08 34.99
C LYS A 78 -2.70 -1.32 34.84
N PHE A 79 -2.72 -2.12 35.91
CA PHE A 79 -2.26 -3.52 35.90
C PHE A 79 -3.04 -4.36 34.88
N ILE A 80 -4.39 -4.29 34.95
CA ILE A 80 -5.26 -4.99 33.99
C ILE A 80 -5.00 -4.50 32.55
N ALA A 81 -4.91 -3.19 32.34
CA ALA A 81 -4.65 -2.60 31.04
C ALA A 81 -3.30 -3.05 30.45
N GLN A 82 -2.29 -3.21 31.29
CA GLN A 82 -0.99 -3.72 30.86
C GLN A 82 -1.08 -5.20 30.45
N ALA A 83 -1.76 -6.05 31.22
CA ALA A 83 -1.97 -7.44 30.86
C ALA A 83 -2.71 -7.60 29.53
N VAL A 84 -3.74 -6.77 29.29
CA VAL A 84 -4.46 -6.71 28.00
C VAL A 84 -3.55 -6.32 26.86
N ARG A 85 -2.71 -5.30 27.03
CA ARG A 85 -1.74 -4.87 26.01
C ARG A 85 -0.71 -5.95 25.68
N GLU A 86 -0.17 -6.60 26.70
CA GLU A 86 0.81 -7.70 26.51
C GLU A 86 0.17 -8.88 25.77
N GLY A 87 -1.03 -9.30 26.17
CA GLY A 87 -1.78 -10.35 25.49
C GLY A 87 -2.09 -10.00 24.02
N ALA A 88 -2.54 -8.77 23.76
CA ALA A 88 -2.83 -8.30 22.41
C ALA A 88 -1.58 -8.27 21.52
N MET A 89 -0.45 -7.79 22.05
CA MET A 89 0.81 -7.74 21.29
C MET A 89 1.40 -9.14 21.03
N ALA A 90 1.33 -10.03 22.01
CA ALA A 90 1.74 -11.43 21.86
C ALA A 90 0.90 -12.13 20.79
N TYR A 91 -0.42 -11.94 20.81
CA TYR A 91 -1.34 -12.46 19.80
C TYR A 91 -1.00 -11.92 18.39
N LEU A 92 -0.88 -10.60 18.26
CA LEU A 92 -0.57 -9.95 16.99
C LEU A 92 0.76 -10.42 16.40
N SER A 93 1.79 -10.56 17.23
CA SER A 93 3.09 -11.08 16.82
C SER A 93 2.99 -12.51 16.28
N ARG A 94 2.19 -13.37 16.93
CA ARG A 94 1.95 -14.73 16.45
C ARG A 94 1.19 -14.76 15.13
N GLN A 95 0.14 -13.97 15.03
CA GLN A 95 -0.67 -13.85 13.83
C GLN A 95 0.18 -13.38 12.64
N TYR A 96 1.00 -12.34 12.82
CA TYR A 96 1.82 -11.79 11.73
C TYR A 96 2.87 -12.76 11.21
N ARG A 97 3.40 -13.66 12.04
CA ARG A 97 4.30 -14.72 11.56
C ARG A 97 3.58 -15.68 10.60
N VAL A 98 2.36 -16.07 10.92
CA VAL A 98 1.55 -16.95 10.06
C VAL A 98 1.19 -16.24 8.75
N VAL A 99 0.74 -14.98 8.86
CA VAL A 99 0.39 -14.17 7.71
C VAL A 99 1.60 -13.91 6.82
N ALA A 100 2.76 -13.61 7.39
CA ALA A 100 3.99 -13.43 6.63
C ALA A 100 4.35 -14.68 5.81
N LEU A 101 4.18 -15.88 6.38
CA LEU A 101 4.38 -17.14 5.64
C LEU A 101 3.44 -17.25 4.43
N VAL A 102 2.15 -16.94 4.62
CA VAL A 102 1.15 -16.94 3.54
C VAL A 102 1.51 -15.92 2.46
N PHE A 103 1.94 -14.72 2.86
CA PHE A 103 2.36 -13.69 1.91
C PHE A 103 3.60 -14.08 1.12
N VAL A 104 4.57 -14.75 1.75
CA VAL A 104 5.75 -15.30 1.04
C VAL A 104 5.32 -16.32 0.00
N VAL A 105 4.43 -17.25 0.35
CA VAL A 105 3.93 -18.26 -0.60
C VAL A 105 3.21 -17.61 -1.77
N LEU A 106 2.29 -16.67 -1.51
CA LEU A 106 1.55 -15.95 -2.56
C LEU A 106 2.49 -15.09 -3.41
N PHE A 107 3.47 -14.44 -2.80
CA PHE A 107 4.48 -13.67 -3.53
C PHE A 107 5.27 -14.55 -4.50
N VAL A 108 5.72 -15.73 -4.06
CA VAL A 108 6.43 -16.68 -4.91
C VAL A 108 5.53 -17.16 -6.06
N ILE A 109 4.25 -17.47 -5.80
CA ILE A 109 3.29 -17.84 -6.84
C ILE A 109 3.15 -16.73 -7.88
N PHE A 110 2.93 -15.48 -7.45
CA PHE A 110 2.83 -14.35 -8.36
C PHE A 110 4.12 -14.08 -9.12
N LEU A 111 5.26 -14.32 -8.49
CA LEU A 111 6.57 -14.19 -9.13
C LEU A 111 6.76 -15.23 -10.23
N VAL A 112 6.37 -16.49 -10.00
CA VAL A 112 6.39 -17.55 -11.02
C VAL A 112 5.46 -17.21 -12.17
N LEU A 113 4.23 -16.74 -11.91
CA LEU A 113 3.30 -16.31 -12.95
C LEU A 113 3.85 -15.14 -13.78
N SER A 114 4.62 -14.25 -13.16
CA SER A 114 5.32 -13.17 -13.83
C SER A 114 6.42 -13.69 -14.77
N PHE A 115 7.23 -14.67 -14.32
CA PHE A 115 8.24 -15.30 -15.17
C PHE A 115 7.63 -16.06 -16.36
N LEU A 116 6.46 -16.66 -16.17
CA LEU A 116 5.68 -17.28 -17.25
C LEU A 116 5.02 -16.27 -18.19
N LYS A 117 5.23 -14.96 -17.98
CA LYS A 117 4.64 -13.85 -18.76
C LYS A 117 3.10 -13.83 -18.74
N LEU A 118 2.47 -14.45 -17.74
CA LEU A 118 1.02 -14.47 -17.55
C LEU A 118 0.51 -13.20 -16.88
N GLN A 119 1.38 -12.44 -16.21
CA GLN A 119 1.06 -11.17 -15.56
C GLN A 119 2.23 -10.19 -15.57
N ASN A 120 1.94 -8.93 -15.22
CA ASN A 120 2.98 -7.89 -15.15
C ASN A 120 3.96 -8.17 -13.98
N PRO A 121 5.28 -8.04 -14.18
CA PRO A 121 6.30 -8.30 -13.16
C PRO A 121 6.22 -7.40 -11.92
N ILE A 122 5.47 -6.31 -11.97
CA ILE A 122 5.27 -5.39 -10.84
C ILE A 122 4.18 -5.88 -9.87
N VAL A 123 3.24 -6.71 -10.35
CA VAL A 123 2.10 -7.22 -9.57
C VAL A 123 2.49 -7.83 -8.22
N PRO A 124 3.53 -8.72 -8.13
CA PRO A 124 3.94 -9.30 -6.84
C PRO A 124 4.33 -8.24 -5.82
N PHE A 125 5.02 -7.20 -6.26
CA PHE A 125 5.50 -6.11 -5.39
C PHE A 125 4.34 -5.22 -4.93
N ALA A 126 3.40 -4.88 -5.83
CA ALA A 126 2.20 -4.12 -5.46
C ALA A 126 1.33 -4.89 -4.45
N PHE A 127 1.18 -6.21 -4.64
CA PHE A 127 0.51 -7.09 -3.69
C PHE A 127 1.17 -7.05 -2.30
N LEU A 128 2.50 -7.14 -2.26
CA LEU A 128 3.25 -7.15 -1.01
C LEU A 128 3.14 -5.82 -0.24
N THR A 129 3.22 -4.67 -0.94
CA THR A 129 3.07 -3.36 -0.30
C THR A 129 1.67 -3.16 0.25
N GLY A 130 0.63 -3.57 -0.47
CA GLY A 130 -0.75 -3.54 0.02
C GLY A 130 -0.93 -4.32 1.32
N GLY A 131 -0.36 -5.54 1.38
CA GLY A 131 -0.33 -6.35 2.59
C GLY A 131 0.42 -5.67 3.74
N LEU A 132 1.56 -5.06 3.45
CA LEU A 132 2.38 -4.35 4.44
C LEU A 132 1.64 -3.14 5.04
N PHE A 133 1.05 -2.27 4.21
CA PHE A 133 0.30 -1.11 4.71
C PHE A 133 -0.94 -1.54 5.50
N SER A 134 -1.64 -2.58 5.06
CA SER A 134 -2.77 -3.14 5.81
C SER A 134 -2.32 -3.74 7.16
N ALA A 135 -1.17 -4.42 7.22
CA ALA A 135 -0.59 -4.92 8.47
C ALA A 135 -0.22 -3.77 9.42
N LEU A 136 0.38 -2.68 8.91
CA LEU A 136 0.65 -1.49 9.72
C LEU A 136 -0.64 -0.88 10.28
N CYS A 137 -1.71 -0.79 9.48
CA CYS A 137 -3.02 -0.37 9.98
C CYS A 137 -3.50 -1.26 11.13
N GLY A 138 -3.41 -2.58 10.99
CA GLY A 138 -3.77 -3.53 12.04
C GLY A 138 -2.96 -3.34 13.33
N TYR A 139 -1.65 -3.15 13.20
CA TYR A 139 -0.76 -2.89 14.34
C TYR A 139 -1.13 -1.59 15.08
N PHE A 140 -1.25 -0.47 14.36
CA PHE A 140 -1.63 0.80 14.97
C PHE A 140 -3.04 0.76 15.55
N GLY A 141 -3.96 0.05 14.90
CA GLY A 141 -5.32 -0.16 15.37
C GLY A 141 -5.36 -0.89 16.71
N MET A 142 -4.71 -2.05 16.80
CA MET A 142 -4.63 -2.85 18.02
C MET A 142 -3.97 -2.05 19.17
N LYS A 143 -2.84 -1.40 18.87
CA LYS A 143 -2.15 -0.55 19.85
C LYS A 143 -3.02 0.60 20.34
N THR A 144 -3.78 1.24 19.45
CA THR A 144 -4.70 2.32 19.83
C THR A 144 -5.86 1.81 20.67
N ALA A 145 -6.51 0.72 20.25
CA ALA A 145 -7.66 0.15 20.94
C ALA A 145 -7.32 -0.30 22.37
N THR A 146 -6.21 -1.02 22.54
CA THR A 146 -5.77 -1.52 23.87
C THR A 146 -5.33 -0.39 24.80
N ASN A 147 -4.78 0.70 24.26
CA ASN A 147 -4.47 1.89 25.06
C ASN A 147 -5.70 2.74 25.38
N ALA A 148 -6.73 2.69 24.53
CA ALA A 148 -7.97 3.44 24.74
C ALA A 148 -8.91 2.78 25.77
N SER A 149 -8.94 1.45 25.86
CA SER A 149 -9.93 0.70 26.63
C SER A 149 -10.01 1.12 28.10
N ALA A 150 -8.90 1.05 28.84
CA ALA A 150 -8.87 1.46 30.26
C ALA A 150 -9.15 2.96 30.44
N ARG A 151 -8.62 3.81 29.53
CA ARG A 151 -8.86 5.26 29.56
C ARG A 151 -10.33 5.60 29.34
N ALA A 152 -10.99 4.90 28.40
CA ALA A 152 -12.41 5.06 28.15
C ALA A 152 -13.25 4.61 29.37
N ALA A 153 -12.93 3.45 29.95
CA ALA A 153 -13.59 2.95 31.13
C ALA A 153 -13.45 3.90 32.32
N HIS A 154 -12.22 4.38 32.60
CA HIS A 154 -11.99 5.33 33.69
C HIS A 154 -12.66 6.69 33.42
N ALA A 155 -12.70 7.17 32.20
CA ALA A 155 -13.41 8.41 31.88
C ALA A 155 -14.92 8.23 31.99
N ALA A 156 -15.48 7.08 31.59
CA ALA A 156 -16.88 6.76 31.67
C ALA A 156 -17.38 6.60 33.14
N SER A 157 -16.52 6.12 34.04
CA SER A 157 -16.86 6.04 35.47
C SER A 157 -17.12 7.41 36.13
N LYS A 158 -16.56 8.48 35.54
CA LYS A 158 -16.79 9.85 36.00
C LYS A 158 -17.96 10.52 35.28
N ASN A 159 -18.00 10.37 33.96
CA ASN A 159 -19.03 10.95 33.09
C ASN A 159 -19.08 10.17 31.77
N LEU A 160 -20.27 9.69 31.39
CA LEU A 160 -20.51 8.96 30.15
C LEU A 160 -19.98 9.71 28.90
N ASN A 161 -20.23 11.03 28.83
CA ASN A 161 -19.75 11.84 27.70
C ASN A 161 -18.21 11.87 27.59
N SER A 162 -17.51 11.90 28.72
CA SER A 162 -16.03 11.84 28.73
C SER A 162 -15.53 10.49 28.25
N GLY A 163 -16.18 9.39 28.62
CA GLY A 163 -15.86 8.06 28.10
C GLY A 163 -16.11 7.94 26.61
N LEU A 164 -17.24 8.45 26.14
CA LEU A 164 -17.59 8.48 24.72
C LEU A 164 -16.58 9.28 23.89
N GLN A 165 -16.13 10.44 24.38
CA GLN A 165 -15.09 11.23 23.69
C GLN A 165 -13.77 10.48 23.52
N VAL A 166 -13.35 9.69 24.54
CA VAL A 166 -12.13 8.88 24.43
C VAL A 166 -12.31 7.77 23.40
N ALA A 167 -13.45 7.08 23.43
CA ALA A 167 -13.77 6.01 22.48
C ALA A 167 -13.88 6.52 21.04
N LEU A 168 -14.56 7.64 20.80
CA LEU A 168 -14.67 8.26 19.48
C LEU A 168 -13.33 8.72 18.93
N ARG A 169 -12.46 9.29 19.79
CA ARG A 169 -11.10 9.65 19.36
C ARG A 169 -10.27 8.44 18.98
N ALA A 170 -10.37 7.36 19.72
CA ALA A 170 -9.69 6.10 19.39
C ALA A 170 -10.17 5.53 18.04
N GLY A 171 -11.49 5.53 17.81
CA GLY A 171 -12.06 5.13 16.52
C GLY A 171 -11.64 6.04 15.38
N ALA A 172 -11.61 7.36 15.59
CA ALA A 172 -11.15 8.33 14.62
C ALA A 172 -9.66 8.13 14.26
N VAL A 173 -8.80 7.81 15.24
CA VAL A 173 -7.40 7.47 14.97
C VAL A 173 -7.31 6.30 13.99
N MET A 174 -8.06 5.24 14.24
CA MET A 174 -8.04 4.05 13.38
C MET A 174 -8.55 4.37 11.97
N GLY A 175 -9.68 5.06 11.86
CA GLY A 175 -10.25 5.46 10.56
C GLY A 175 -9.29 6.32 9.75
N LEU A 176 -8.68 7.32 10.37
CA LEU A 176 -7.73 8.22 9.72
C LEU A 176 -6.40 7.54 9.32
N VAL A 177 -5.92 6.58 10.12
CA VAL A 177 -4.74 5.77 9.79
C VAL A 177 -5.00 4.91 8.56
N VAL A 178 -6.16 4.24 8.51
CA VAL A 178 -6.53 3.38 7.37
C VAL A 178 -6.66 4.21 6.09
N VAL A 179 -7.41 5.31 6.14
CA VAL A 179 -7.59 6.20 4.98
C VAL A 179 -6.27 6.83 4.56
N GLY A 180 -5.48 7.32 5.52
CA GLY A 180 -4.20 7.95 5.25
C GLY A 180 -3.21 7.01 4.59
N PHE A 181 -3.04 5.78 5.09
CA PHE A 181 -2.14 4.80 4.47
C PHE A 181 -2.66 4.29 3.12
N ALA A 182 -3.96 4.07 2.97
CA ALA A 182 -4.52 3.66 1.69
C ALA A 182 -4.32 4.72 0.59
N LEU A 183 -4.61 5.99 0.89
CA LEU A 183 -4.38 7.08 -0.05
C LEU A 183 -2.90 7.28 -0.34
N LEU A 184 -2.04 7.16 0.66
CA LEU A 184 -0.60 7.32 0.51
C LEU A 184 -0.04 6.24 -0.43
N ASP A 185 -0.40 4.97 -0.22
CA ASP A 185 0.11 3.87 -1.04
C ASP A 185 -0.41 3.95 -2.49
N ILE A 186 -1.72 4.22 -2.68
CA ILE A 186 -2.30 4.41 -4.01
C ILE A 186 -1.61 5.56 -4.75
N THR A 187 -1.39 6.69 -4.09
CA THR A 187 -0.75 7.86 -4.72
C THR A 187 0.73 7.62 -5.02
N LEU A 188 1.45 6.92 -4.13
CA LEU A 188 2.84 6.53 -4.36
C LEU A 188 2.97 5.57 -5.55
N TRP A 189 2.14 4.53 -5.62
CA TRP A 189 2.15 3.59 -6.74
C TRP A 189 1.79 4.27 -8.05
N PHE A 190 0.75 5.13 -8.06
CA PHE A 190 0.39 5.87 -9.24
C PHE A 190 1.55 6.76 -9.72
N LEU A 191 2.17 7.51 -8.81
CA LEU A 191 3.31 8.38 -9.14
C LEU A 191 4.50 7.57 -9.66
N LEU A 192 4.81 6.43 -9.01
CA LEU A 192 5.91 5.56 -9.39
C LEU A 192 5.68 4.95 -10.79
N LEU A 193 4.46 4.49 -11.07
CA LEU A 193 4.12 3.89 -12.37
C LEU A 193 4.00 4.93 -13.48
N TYR A 194 3.43 6.11 -13.17
CA TYR A 194 3.19 7.16 -14.16
C TYR A 194 4.45 7.95 -14.49
N ALA A 195 5.24 8.33 -13.48
CA ALA A 195 6.41 9.19 -13.65
C ALA A 195 7.75 8.45 -13.50
N GLY A 196 7.85 7.50 -12.56
CA GLY A 196 9.11 6.86 -12.19
C GLY A 196 9.52 5.74 -13.14
N PHE A 197 8.61 4.84 -13.48
CA PHE A 197 8.91 3.67 -14.31
C PHE A 197 9.41 4.00 -15.73
N PRO A 198 8.84 5.00 -16.44
CA PRO A 198 9.34 5.39 -17.74
C PRO A 198 10.77 5.93 -17.73
N ILE A 199 11.19 6.51 -16.61
CA ILE A 199 12.56 7.04 -16.44
C ILE A 199 13.53 5.92 -16.13
N LEU A 200 13.12 4.93 -15.30
CA LEU A 200 13.99 3.86 -14.82
C LEU A 200 14.13 2.70 -15.83
N PHE A 201 13.06 2.41 -16.60
CA PHE A 201 12.99 1.26 -17.51
C PHE A 201 12.39 1.62 -18.88
N PRO A 202 13.05 2.47 -19.68
CA PRO A 202 12.50 2.95 -20.95
C PRO A 202 12.20 1.82 -21.96
N GLN A 203 12.97 0.74 -21.98
CA GLN A 203 12.79 -0.35 -22.93
C GLN A 203 11.58 -1.26 -22.66
N HIS A 204 11.22 -1.46 -21.39
CA HIS A 204 10.03 -2.24 -21.00
C HIS A 204 8.75 -1.41 -21.12
N PHE A 205 8.86 -0.10 -21.17
CA PHE A 205 7.74 0.82 -21.26
C PHE A 205 7.19 0.99 -22.67
N ILE A 206 7.93 0.60 -23.70
CA ILE A 206 7.49 0.70 -25.11
C ILE A 206 6.22 -0.17 -25.35
N SER A 207 6.10 -1.30 -24.68
CA SER A 207 4.88 -2.12 -24.72
C SER A 207 3.71 -1.54 -23.90
N LEU A 208 4.01 -0.68 -22.91
CA LEU A 208 3.02 0.05 -22.10
C LEU A 208 2.58 1.37 -22.76
N ALA A 209 3.34 1.89 -23.73
CA ALA A 209 3.21 3.24 -24.26
C ALA A 209 1.90 3.50 -25.03
N ALA A 210 1.27 2.45 -25.58
CA ALA A 210 0.03 2.62 -26.35
C ALA A 210 -1.19 2.97 -25.47
N ASN A 211 -1.28 2.41 -24.22
CA ASN A 211 -2.32 2.73 -23.24
C ASN A 211 -1.82 2.40 -21.83
N PRO A 212 -1.16 3.32 -21.10
CA PRO A 212 -0.59 3.04 -19.79
C PRO A 212 -1.65 2.86 -18.70
N LEU A 213 -2.79 3.55 -18.79
CA LEU A 213 -3.80 3.59 -17.73
C LEU A 213 -4.40 2.22 -17.37
N PRO A 214 -4.82 1.34 -18.32
CA PRO A 214 -5.34 0.02 -17.97
C PRO A 214 -4.31 -0.86 -17.24
N GLN A 215 -3.04 -0.76 -17.59
CA GLN A 215 -1.98 -1.54 -16.94
C GLN A 215 -1.66 -1.00 -15.54
N ILE A 216 -1.60 0.32 -15.39
CA ILE A 216 -1.49 0.98 -14.08
C ILE A 216 -2.64 0.54 -13.18
N THR A 217 -3.88 0.57 -13.69
CA THR A 217 -5.06 0.15 -12.95
C THR A 217 -4.99 -1.32 -12.53
N ALA A 218 -4.54 -2.21 -13.41
CA ALA A 218 -4.37 -3.65 -13.08
C ALA A 218 -3.33 -3.87 -11.97
N ILE A 219 -2.21 -3.14 -11.98
CA ILE A 219 -1.21 -3.20 -10.93
C ILE A 219 -1.78 -2.64 -9.61
N MET A 220 -2.51 -1.53 -9.67
CA MET A 220 -3.16 -0.94 -8.49
C MET A 220 -4.25 -1.85 -7.89
N LEU A 221 -4.96 -2.65 -8.70
CA LEU A 221 -5.87 -3.68 -8.20
C LEU A 221 -5.12 -4.75 -7.38
N SER A 222 -3.90 -5.10 -7.77
CA SER A 222 -3.08 -6.10 -7.05
C SER A 222 -2.67 -5.61 -5.66
N PHE A 223 -2.44 -4.32 -5.48
CA PHE A 223 -2.30 -3.70 -4.16
C PHE A 223 -3.56 -3.93 -3.30
N GLY A 224 -4.74 -3.66 -3.86
CA GLY A 224 -6.03 -3.91 -3.19
C GLY A 224 -6.22 -5.37 -2.78
N MET A 225 -5.77 -6.32 -3.61
CA MET A 225 -5.76 -7.75 -3.27
C MET A 225 -4.87 -8.05 -2.07
N GLY A 226 -3.67 -7.50 -2.01
CA GLY A 226 -2.75 -7.65 -0.88
C GLY A 226 -3.34 -7.09 0.41
N ALA A 227 -3.88 -5.88 0.36
CA ALA A 227 -4.53 -5.23 1.49
C ALA A 227 -5.75 -6.02 1.99
N SER A 228 -6.59 -6.53 1.08
CA SER A 228 -7.77 -7.34 1.40
C SER A 228 -7.40 -8.69 2.01
N THR A 229 -6.36 -9.34 1.50
CA THR A 229 -5.84 -10.61 2.06
C THR A 229 -5.41 -10.41 3.51
N GLN A 230 -4.60 -9.38 3.79
CA GLN A 230 -4.18 -9.04 5.15
C GLN A 230 -5.39 -8.69 6.05
N ALA A 231 -6.34 -7.90 5.55
CA ALA A 231 -7.54 -7.52 6.30
C ALA A 231 -8.42 -8.72 6.66
N LEU A 232 -8.49 -9.74 5.79
CA LEU A 232 -9.19 -11.00 6.09
C LEU A 232 -8.57 -11.70 7.30
N PHE A 233 -7.25 -11.86 7.32
CA PHE A 233 -6.55 -12.45 8.47
C PHE A 233 -6.73 -11.62 9.73
N ALA A 234 -6.66 -10.29 9.63
CA ALA A 234 -6.87 -9.39 10.76
C ALA A 234 -8.29 -9.51 11.33
N ARG A 235 -9.31 -9.64 10.46
CA ARG A 235 -10.70 -9.83 10.87
C ARG A 235 -10.92 -11.16 11.61
N VAL A 236 -10.42 -12.26 11.04
CA VAL A 236 -10.52 -13.59 11.68
C VAL A 236 -9.78 -13.58 13.02
N GLY A 237 -8.56 -13.02 13.01
CA GLY A 237 -7.75 -12.92 14.21
C GLY A 237 -8.36 -12.05 15.30
N GLY A 238 -8.95 -10.93 14.95
CA GLY A 238 -9.69 -10.07 15.88
C GLY A 238 -10.87 -10.80 16.51
N GLY A 239 -11.60 -11.62 15.73
CA GLY A 239 -12.68 -12.47 16.25
C GLY A 239 -12.21 -13.51 17.26
N ILE A 240 -11.05 -14.13 17.05
CA ILE A 240 -10.44 -15.07 18.00
C ILE A 240 -10.05 -14.33 19.29
N TYR A 241 -9.44 -13.16 19.19
CA TYR A 241 -9.03 -12.36 20.34
C TYR A 241 -10.21 -11.90 21.19
N THR A 242 -11.31 -11.43 20.56
CA THR A 242 -12.53 -11.05 21.29
C THR A 242 -13.18 -12.24 21.98
N LYS A 243 -13.21 -13.42 21.37
CA LYS A 243 -13.72 -14.62 22.02
C LYS A 243 -12.88 -15.05 23.22
N ALA A 244 -11.57 -14.93 23.15
CA ALA A 244 -10.71 -15.18 24.30
C ALA A 244 -10.98 -14.18 25.46
N ALA A 245 -11.27 -12.92 25.14
CA ALA A 245 -11.66 -11.92 26.12
C ALA A 245 -13.02 -12.22 26.75
N ASP A 246 -14.02 -12.64 25.96
CA ASP A 246 -15.34 -13.06 26.47
C ASP A 246 -15.20 -14.23 27.45
N VAL A 247 -14.45 -15.28 27.09
CA VAL A 247 -14.19 -16.44 27.96
C VAL A 247 -13.48 -16.01 29.25
N GLY A 248 -12.50 -15.11 29.17
CA GLY A 248 -11.81 -14.55 30.32
C GLY A 248 -12.75 -13.78 31.25
N ALA A 249 -13.65 -12.98 30.71
CA ALA A 249 -14.65 -12.24 31.46
C ALA A 249 -15.65 -13.18 32.15
N ASP A 250 -16.10 -14.23 31.50
CA ASP A 250 -17.00 -15.24 32.08
C ASP A 250 -16.36 -16.00 33.24
N LEU A 251 -15.06 -16.26 33.19
CA LEU A 251 -14.32 -16.93 34.27
C LEU A 251 -14.17 -16.05 35.53
N VAL A 252 -14.05 -14.74 35.34
CA VAL A 252 -13.87 -13.78 36.44
C VAL A 252 -15.23 -13.30 37.01
N GLY A 253 -16.29 -13.32 36.18
CA GLY A 253 -17.61 -12.85 36.54
C GLY A 253 -18.44 -13.86 37.35
N LYS A 254 -17.97 -15.10 37.53
CA LYS A 254 -18.53 -16.14 38.38
C LYS A 254 -17.84 -16.16 39.74
#